data_fd3f4312ed492b878c703896f7a7a45f
#
_entry.id   fd3f4312ed492b878c703896f7a7a45f
#
_cell.length_a   1.000
_cell.length_b   1.000
_cell.length_c   1.000
_cell.angle_alpha   90.00
_cell.angle_beta   90.00
_cell.angle_gamma   90.00
#
_symmetry.space_group_name_H-M   'P 1'
#
loop_
_entity.id
_entity.type
_entity.pdbx_description
1 polymer ?
#
loop_
_entity_poly.entity_id
_entity_poly.type
_entity_poly.pdbx_seq_one_letter_code
_entity_poly.pdbx_strand_id
1 'polypeptide(L)'
;MFQREVPRRARASDADGPTDPYGRPAERVLLISGPPGLGKTTLAHAIAHQAGYRVYEMNASDTRSGADVEDRVRAALESDSLRGSGRPTLVLLDEIDGATGGEGGHHAHASFIHALVRLVERGAGAPRRARGGRARAKPLLRPIICVCNDLYAPALRPLRPLARVLRYTRAPPSLMARRLAEICAREQLRCDTRSLTLLCDVTQGDLR
;
A
#
# COMPACT_ATOMS: atom_id res chain seq x y z
N MET A 1 19.59 -33.26 1.94
CA MET A 1 18.61 -33.17 3.04
C MET A 1 18.79 -31.75 3.64
N PHE A 2 18.17 -30.74 3.03
CA PHE A 2 18.27 -29.34 3.48
C PHE A 2 17.03 -29.03 4.31
N GLN A 3 17.20 -28.99 5.62
CA GLN A 3 16.19 -28.43 6.51
C GLN A 3 16.17 -26.91 6.29
N ARG A 4 15.07 -26.41 5.70
CA ARG A 4 14.76 -24.96 5.71
C ARG A 4 14.38 -24.59 7.14
N GLU A 5 15.27 -23.93 7.84
CA GLU A 5 14.89 -23.19 9.04
C GLU A 5 13.89 -22.10 8.63
N VAL A 6 12.66 -22.28 9.06
CA VAL A 6 11.65 -21.23 9.02
C VAL A 6 12.12 -20.15 9.99
N PRO A 7 12.39 -18.91 9.56
CA PRO A 7 12.77 -17.85 10.49
C PRO A 7 11.66 -17.70 11.52
N ARG A 8 12.03 -17.83 12.79
CA ARG A 8 11.16 -17.56 13.94
C ARG A 8 10.48 -16.22 13.70
N ARG A 9 9.15 -16.20 13.83
CA ARG A 9 8.35 -14.96 13.91
C ARG A 9 9.14 -13.96 14.72
N ALA A 10 9.54 -12.85 14.07
CA ALA A 10 10.05 -11.69 14.77
C ALA A 10 9.00 -11.32 15.82
N ARG A 11 9.41 -11.35 17.08
CA ARG A 11 8.55 -10.93 18.18
C ARG A 11 8.17 -9.48 17.90
N ALA A 12 6.90 -9.17 18.05
CA ALA A 12 6.29 -7.84 17.86
C ALA A 12 6.80 -6.79 18.88
N SER A 13 8.06 -6.85 19.28
CA SER A 13 8.66 -5.98 20.32
C SER A 13 9.40 -4.76 19.77
N ASP A 14 9.54 -4.61 18.44
CA ASP A 14 10.29 -3.50 17.85
C ASP A 14 9.44 -2.54 16.99
N ALA A 15 8.11 -2.67 17.03
CA ALA A 15 7.20 -1.67 16.52
C ALA A 15 6.87 -0.70 17.66
N ASP A 16 7.85 0.08 18.10
CA ASP A 16 7.72 1.09 19.16
C ASP A 16 6.87 2.29 18.68
N GLY A 17 5.58 2.06 18.53
CA GLY A 17 4.57 3.10 18.42
C GLY A 17 3.46 2.82 19.43
N PRO A 18 2.76 3.85 19.93
CA PRO A 18 1.64 3.65 20.83
C PRO A 18 0.61 2.74 20.18
N THR A 19 0.40 1.58 20.77
CA THR A 19 -0.63 0.64 20.35
C THR A 19 -1.96 1.01 20.96
N ASP A 20 -3.03 0.87 20.20
CA ASP A 20 -4.38 1.07 20.70
C ASP A 20 -4.86 -0.13 21.57
N PRO A 21 -6.06 -0.06 22.19
CA PRO A 21 -6.62 -1.16 23.00
C PRO A 21 -6.76 -2.50 22.26
N TYR A 22 -6.65 -2.51 20.94
CA TYR A 22 -6.72 -3.71 20.08
C TYR A 22 -5.34 -4.21 19.63
N GLY A 23 -4.25 -3.65 20.18
CA GLY A 23 -2.89 -4.01 19.79
C GLY A 23 -2.49 -3.60 18.38
N ARG A 24 -3.18 -2.59 17.79
CA ARG A 24 -2.90 -2.11 16.44
C ARG A 24 -1.90 -0.95 16.48
N PRO A 25 -1.08 -0.79 15.43
CA PRO A 25 -0.21 0.38 15.33
C PRO A 25 -1.03 1.67 15.24
N ALA A 26 -0.45 2.78 15.68
CA ALA A 26 -1.08 4.10 15.62
C ALA A 26 -1.39 4.48 14.15
N GLU A 27 -0.44 4.25 13.26
CA GLU A 27 -0.64 4.42 11.82
C GLU A 27 -1.25 3.15 11.22
N ARG A 28 -2.42 3.27 10.63
CA ARG A 28 -3.18 2.15 10.03
C ARG A 28 -3.10 2.12 8.53
N VAL A 29 -2.54 3.17 7.96
CA VAL A 29 -2.31 3.32 6.52
C VAL A 29 -0.82 3.27 6.28
N LEU A 30 -0.40 2.42 5.36
CA LEU A 30 0.94 2.43 4.80
C LEU A 30 0.90 3.17 3.47
N LEU A 31 1.66 4.24 3.34
CA LEU A 31 1.77 5.02 2.11
C LEU A 31 3.12 4.75 1.45
N ILE A 32 3.10 4.04 0.32
CA ILE A 32 4.29 3.71 -0.47
C ILE A 32 4.42 4.74 -1.60
N SER A 33 5.50 5.49 -1.60
CA SER A 33 5.75 6.54 -2.60
C SER A 33 7.07 6.34 -3.32
N GLY A 34 7.15 6.80 -4.57
CA GLY A 34 8.39 6.77 -5.36
C GLY A 34 8.14 6.74 -6.86
N PRO A 35 9.17 6.87 -7.68
CA PRO A 35 9.05 6.88 -9.12
C PRO A 35 8.28 5.68 -9.69
N PRO A 36 7.64 5.82 -10.85
CA PRO A 36 6.99 4.69 -11.52
C PRO A 36 8.03 3.62 -11.90
N GLY A 37 7.57 2.39 -12.13
CA GLY A 37 8.42 1.30 -12.59
C GLY A 37 9.27 0.60 -11.52
N LEU A 38 9.21 0.99 -10.25
CA LEU A 38 9.99 0.40 -9.16
C LEU A 38 9.33 -0.79 -8.45
N GLY A 39 8.19 -1.26 -8.94
CA GLY A 39 7.53 -2.43 -8.34
C GLY A 39 6.79 -2.14 -7.03
N LYS A 40 6.36 -0.90 -6.78
CA LYS A 40 5.61 -0.51 -5.56
C LYS A 40 4.36 -1.35 -5.33
N THR A 41 3.51 -1.46 -6.35
CA THR A 41 2.28 -2.25 -6.33
C THR A 41 2.59 -3.74 -6.17
N THR A 42 3.59 -4.24 -6.88
CA THR A 42 4.07 -5.63 -6.75
C THR A 42 4.54 -5.94 -5.34
N LEU A 43 5.28 -5.01 -4.70
CA LEU A 43 5.69 -5.16 -3.31
C LEU A 43 4.48 -5.22 -2.37
N ALA A 44 3.50 -4.33 -2.56
CA ALA A 44 2.30 -4.33 -1.73
C ALA A 44 1.56 -5.67 -1.79
N HIS A 45 1.42 -6.25 -2.99
CA HIS A 45 0.89 -7.60 -3.17
C HIS A 45 1.73 -8.68 -2.50
N ALA A 46 3.06 -8.63 -2.66
CA ALA A 46 3.97 -9.61 -2.07
C ALA A 46 3.89 -9.61 -0.53
N ILE A 47 3.90 -8.42 0.09
CA ILE A 47 3.77 -8.26 1.54
C ILE A 47 2.41 -8.78 2.02
N ALA A 48 1.32 -8.40 1.35
CA ALA A 48 -0.01 -8.84 1.71
C ALA A 48 -0.13 -10.38 1.66
N HIS A 49 0.40 -10.98 0.60
CA HIS A 49 0.39 -12.42 0.41
C HIS A 49 1.23 -13.15 1.48
N GLN A 50 2.43 -12.64 1.78
CA GLN A 50 3.30 -13.18 2.81
C GLN A 50 2.69 -13.07 4.20
N ALA A 51 1.96 -11.99 4.47
CA ALA A 51 1.24 -11.78 5.72
C ALA A 51 -0.08 -12.55 5.82
N GLY A 52 -0.46 -13.30 4.77
CA GLY A 52 -1.67 -14.12 4.75
C GLY A 52 -2.96 -13.35 4.45
N TYR A 53 -2.85 -12.13 3.96
CA TYR A 53 -4.00 -11.31 3.58
C TYR A 53 -4.49 -11.62 2.16
N ARG A 54 -5.80 -11.45 1.96
CA ARG A 54 -6.40 -11.32 0.64
C ARG A 54 -6.35 -9.85 0.24
N VAL A 55 -5.87 -9.56 -0.96
CA VAL A 55 -5.80 -8.18 -1.47
C VAL A 55 -7.11 -7.82 -2.17
N TYR A 56 -7.69 -6.68 -1.78
CA TYR A 56 -8.73 -5.99 -2.51
C TYR A 56 -8.13 -4.72 -3.10
N GLU A 57 -7.85 -4.75 -4.39
CA GLU A 57 -7.22 -3.67 -5.11
C GLU A 57 -8.27 -2.73 -5.72
N MET A 58 -8.02 -1.43 -5.59
CA MET A 58 -8.78 -0.36 -6.21
C MET A 58 -7.80 0.66 -6.79
N ASN A 59 -8.05 1.08 -8.01
CA ASN A 59 -7.36 2.23 -8.58
C ASN A 59 -8.17 3.50 -8.26
N ALA A 60 -7.51 4.52 -7.68
CA ALA A 60 -8.17 5.76 -7.32
C ALA A 60 -8.67 6.55 -8.54
N SER A 61 -8.06 6.33 -9.71
CA SER A 61 -8.48 6.94 -10.97
C SER A 61 -9.82 6.41 -11.50
N ASP A 62 -10.21 5.18 -11.11
CA ASP A 62 -11.46 4.56 -11.59
C ASP A 62 -12.70 4.97 -10.79
N THR A 63 -12.50 5.65 -9.66
CA THR A 63 -13.58 6.00 -8.75
C THR A 63 -14.03 7.44 -8.95
N ARG A 64 -15.27 7.62 -9.42
CA ARG A 64 -15.83 8.93 -9.75
C ARG A 64 -16.46 9.68 -8.57
N SER A 65 -16.79 9.02 -7.47
CA SER A 65 -17.39 9.65 -6.31
C SER A 65 -16.77 9.18 -4.98
N GLY A 66 -16.54 10.13 -4.07
CA GLY A 66 -15.98 9.83 -2.75
C GLY A 66 -16.91 9.00 -1.85
N ALA A 67 -18.21 9.06 -2.06
CA ALA A 67 -19.20 8.26 -1.31
C ALA A 67 -19.09 6.78 -1.69
N ASP A 68 -19.00 6.48 -2.98
CA ASP A 68 -18.86 5.10 -3.47
C ASP A 68 -17.58 4.45 -2.95
N VAL A 69 -16.51 5.25 -2.77
CA VAL A 69 -15.24 4.77 -2.22
C VAL A 69 -15.36 4.37 -0.77
N GLU A 70 -15.96 5.23 0.07
CA GLU A 70 -16.14 4.93 1.50
C GLU A 70 -16.94 3.63 1.66
N ASP A 71 -18.01 3.46 0.89
CA ASP A 71 -18.85 2.27 0.96
C ASP A 71 -18.14 1.02 0.43
N ARG A 72 -17.41 1.10 -0.67
CA ARG A 72 -16.63 -0.01 -1.23
C ARG A 72 -15.48 -0.44 -0.33
N VAL A 73 -14.69 0.52 0.18
CA VAL A 73 -13.60 0.24 1.11
C VAL A 73 -14.16 -0.38 2.40
N ARG A 74 -15.25 0.18 2.93
CA ARG A 74 -15.91 -0.36 4.10
C ARG A 74 -16.45 -1.76 3.85
N ALA A 75 -17.14 -1.99 2.74
CA ALA A 75 -17.64 -3.30 2.36
C ALA A 75 -16.51 -4.33 2.20
N ALA A 76 -15.38 -3.95 1.61
CA ALA A 76 -14.21 -4.81 1.49
C ALA A 76 -13.62 -5.18 2.85
N LEU A 77 -13.56 -4.21 3.79
CA LEU A 77 -13.03 -4.43 5.14
C LEU A 77 -13.98 -5.23 6.05
N GLU A 78 -15.28 -5.18 5.78
CA GLU A 78 -16.33 -5.89 6.55
C GLU A 78 -16.69 -7.27 5.96
N SER A 79 -16.44 -7.51 4.68
CA SER A 79 -16.90 -8.69 3.92
C SER A 79 -16.28 -10.02 4.35
N ASP A 80 -15.21 -10.02 5.11
CA ASP A 80 -14.50 -11.25 5.53
C ASP A 80 -15.32 -12.15 6.45
N SER A 81 -16.34 -11.59 7.13
CA SER A 81 -17.17 -12.35 8.07
C SER A 81 -18.12 -13.34 7.39
N LEU A 82 -18.40 -13.15 6.09
CA LEU A 82 -19.46 -13.87 5.40
C LEU A 82 -18.98 -14.89 4.36
N ARG A 83 -17.70 -14.85 3.93
CA ARG A 83 -17.20 -15.68 2.81
C ARG A 83 -16.35 -16.88 3.19
N GLY A 84 -16.23 -17.26 4.44
CA GLY A 84 -15.67 -18.58 4.84
C GLY A 84 -14.23 -18.87 4.46
N SER A 85 -13.49 -17.95 3.80
CA SER A 85 -12.11 -18.21 3.36
C SER A 85 -11.06 -18.11 4.47
N GLY A 86 -11.43 -17.65 5.66
CA GLY A 86 -10.54 -17.53 6.83
C GLY A 86 -9.38 -16.54 6.70
N ARG A 87 -9.19 -15.91 5.52
CA ARG A 87 -8.11 -14.96 5.29
C ARG A 87 -8.63 -13.53 5.40
N PRO A 88 -7.97 -12.68 6.21
CA PRO A 88 -8.35 -11.28 6.34
C PRO A 88 -8.08 -10.51 5.03
N THR A 89 -8.90 -9.49 4.76
CA THR A 89 -8.73 -8.62 3.59
C THR A 89 -7.85 -7.42 3.92
N LEU A 90 -6.92 -7.11 3.03
CA LEU A 90 -6.14 -5.88 2.99
C LEU A 90 -6.63 -5.06 1.79
N VAL A 91 -6.84 -3.76 2.00
CA VAL A 91 -7.21 -2.84 0.91
C VAL A 91 -5.94 -2.21 0.34
N LEU A 92 -5.75 -2.34 -0.96
CA LEU A 92 -4.70 -1.72 -1.74
C LEU A 92 -5.31 -0.65 -2.64
N LEU A 93 -4.88 0.60 -2.42
CA LEU A 93 -5.30 1.76 -3.20
C LEU A 93 -4.13 2.23 -4.05
N ASP A 94 -4.22 2.06 -5.36
CA ASP A 94 -3.17 2.46 -6.28
C ASP A 94 -3.47 3.80 -6.94
N GLU A 95 -2.41 4.50 -7.37
CA GLU A 95 -2.46 5.81 -8.04
C GLU A 95 -3.23 6.89 -7.29
N ILE A 96 -3.11 6.92 -5.95
CA ILE A 96 -3.86 7.86 -5.11
C ILE A 96 -3.42 9.33 -5.21
N ASP A 97 -2.33 9.61 -5.90
CA ASP A 97 -1.86 10.98 -6.19
C ASP A 97 -2.65 11.67 -7.30
N GLY A 98 -3.52 10.93 -7.96
CA GLY A 98 -4.41 11.42 -9.00
C GLY A 98 -3.65 11.75 -10.28
N ALA A 99 -3.80 10.94 -11.30
CA ALA A 99 -3.37 11.32 -12.63
C ALA A 99 -4.06 12.65 -12.99
N THR A 100 -3.26 13.65 -13.23
CA THR A 100 -3.60 14.97 -13.73
C THR A 100 -4.35 14.86 -15.06
N GLY A 101 -5.65 14.71 -15.00
CA GLY A 101 -6.47 14.57 -16.19
C GLY A 101 -7.79 15.32 -16.09
N GLY A 102 -7.81 16.59 -16.48
CA GLY A 102 -9.02 17.36 -16.72
C GLY A 102 -9.61 18.07 -15.48
N GLU A 103 -10.32 19.18 -15.72
CA GLU A 103 -10.90 20.05 -14.70
C GLU A 103 -11.89 19.35 -13.73
N GLY A 104 -12.42 18.19 -14.06
CA GLY A 104 -13.25 17.35 -13.17
C GLY A 104 -12.50 16.38 -12.28
N GLY A 105 -11.26 15.98 -12.63
CA GLY A 105 -10.51 14.96 -11.94
C GLY A 105 -10.01 15.37 -10.55
N HIS A 106 -9.59 16.61 -10.38
CA HIS A 106 -9.06 17.11 -9.10
C HIS A 106 -10.09 17.09 -7.97
N HIS A 107 -11.35 17.40 -8.26
CA HIS A 107 -12.42 17.38 -7.26
C HIS A 107 -12.78 15.95 -6.85
N ALA A 108 -12.79 15.00 -7.77
CA ALA A 108 -13.09 13.60 -7.47
C ALA A 108 -12.00 12.96 -6.61
N HIS A 109 -10.72 13.19 -6.91
CA HIS A 109 -9.60 12.70 -6.11
C HIS A 109 -9.53 13.32 -4.72
N ALA A 110 -9.74 14.64 -4.61
CA ALA A 110 -9.82 15.28 -3.30
C ALA A 110 -10.96 14.68 -2.46
N SER A 111 -12.11 14.43 -3.07
CA SER A 111 -13.25 13.76 -2.42
C SER A 111 -12.90 12.33 -1.96
N PHE A 112 -12.17 11.57 -2.80
CA PHE A 112 -11.68 10.23 -2.46
C PHE A 112 -10.77 10.26 -1.23
N ILE A 113 -9.74 11.09 -1.23
CA ILE A 113 -8.79 11.20 -0.11
C ILE A 113 -9.49 11.68 1.16
N HIS A 114 -10.41 12.65 1.06
CA HIS A 114 -11.19 13.08 2.23
C HIS A 114 -12.09 11.97 2.78
N ALA A 115 -12.68 11.14 1.93
CA ALA A 115 -13.46 9.98 2.35
C ALA A 115 -12.58 8.96 3.09
N LEU A 116 -11.38 8.67 2.54
CA LEU A 116 -10.40 7.78 3.16
C LEU A 116 -9.94 8.31 4.52
N VAL A 117 -9.59 9.59 4.62
CA VAL A 117 -9.20 10.24 5.87
C VAL A 117 -10.30 10.11 6.92
N ARG A 118 -11.55 10.42 6.57
CA ARG A 118 -12.69 10.25 7.48
C ARG A 118 -12.84 8.80 7.97
N LEU A 119 -12.63 7.83 7.07
CA LEU A 119 -12.73 6.41 7.42
C LEU A 119 -11.62 6.02 8.40
N VAL A 120 -10.39 6.48 8.18
CA VAL A 120 -9.25 6.22 9.06
C VAL A 120 -9.43 6.89 10.43
N GLU A 121 -9.84 8.16 10.48
CA GLU A 121 -10.10 8.89 11.71
C GLU A 121 -11.24 8.30 12.53
N ARG A 122 -12.35 7.96 11.89
CA ARG A 122 -13.47 7.27 12.55
C ARG A 122 -13.06 5.90 13.09
N GLY A 123 -12.21 5.18 12.36
CA GLY A 123 -11.66 3.91 12.79
C GLY A 123 -10.59 4.04 13.88
N ALA A 124 -10.03 5.23 14.10
CA ALA A 124 -9.00 5.51 15.10
C ALA A 124 -9.57 5.68 16.51
N GLY A 125 -10.85 6.07 16.64
CA GLY A 125 -11.46 6.36 17.93
C GLY A 125 -11.52 5.13 18.82
N ALA A 126 -11.03 5.26 20.08
CA ALA A 126 -11.41 4.36 21.16
C ALA A 126 -12.95 4.34 21.26
N PRO A 127 -13.55 3.24 21.73
CA PRO A 127 -15.00 3.11 21.82
C PRO A 127 -15.56 4.13 22.83
N ARG A 128 -15.75 5.36 22.37
CA ARG A 128 -16.48 6.35 23.16
C ARG A 128 -17.92 5.86 23.32
N ARG A 129 -18.36 5.67 24.54
CA ARG A 129 -19.77 5.43 24.85
C ARG A 129 -20.57 6.62 24.33
N ALA A 130 -21.23 6.47 23.21
CA ALA A 130 -22.12 7.48 22.67
C ALA A 130 -23.35 7.56 23.63
N ARG A 131 -23.47 8.65 24.35
CA ARG A 131 -24.77 9.05 24.92
C ARG A 131 -25.68 9.41 23.75
N GLY A 132 -26.69 8.59 23.50
CA GLY A 132 -27.69 8.80 22.45
C GLY A 132 -27.46 8.00 21.18
N GLY A 133 -28.01 6.84 21.10
CA GLY A 133 -28.52 5.98 20.00
C GLY A 133 -27.93 6.00 18.59
N ARG A 134 -26.83 6.70 18.29
CA ARG A 134 -26.18 6.66 16.98
C ARG A 134 -25.30 5.42 16.86
N ALA A 135 -25.49 4.68 15.78
CA ALA A 135 -24.72 3.50 15.43
C ALA A 135 -23.21 3.75 15.59
N ARG A 136 -22.57 2.93 16.40
CA ARG A 136 -21.16 2.98 16.75
C ARG A 136 -20.36 2.69 15.49
N ALA A 137 -19.54 3.64 15.05
CA ALA A 137 -18.61 3.39 13.95
C ALA A 137 -17.72 2.20 14.34
N LYS A 138 -17.73 1.16 13.52
CA LYS A 138 -16.90 -0.02 13.75
C LYS A 138 -15.43 0.38 13.59
N PRO A 139 -14.54 -0.09 14.47
CA PRO A 139 -13.12 0.22 14.36
C PRO A 139 -12.54 -0.36 13.07
N LEU A 140 -11.62 0.36 12.44
CA LEU A 140 -10.86 -0.13 11.30
C LEU A 140 -9.87 -1.19 11.78
N LEU A 141 -10.21 -2.46 11.58
CA LEU A 141 -9.40 -3.60 12.05
C LEU A 141 -8.39 -4.10 11.02
N ARG A 142 -8.48 -3.65 9.78
CA ARG A 142 -7.67 -4.13 8.66
C ARG A 142 -6.72 -3.04 8.17
N PRO A 143 -5.52 -3.42 7.70
CA PRO A 143 -4.57 -2.45 7.15
C PRO A 143 -5.01 -1.97 5.77
N ILE A 144 -4.62 -0.73 5.46
CA ILE A 144 -4.77 -0.13 4.15
C ILE A 144 -3.38 0.20 3.63
N ILE A 145 -3.07 -0.22 2.39
CA ILE A 145 -1.86 0.18 1.68
C ILE A 145 -2.27 1.14 0.57
N CYS A 146 -1.61 2.28 0.54
CA CYS A 146 -1.77 3.28 -0.50
C CYS A 146 -0.48 3.39 -1.31
N VAL A 147 -0.59 3.47 -2.63
CA VAL A 147 0.55 3.62 -3.53
C VAL A 147 0.40 4.92 -4.31
N CYS A 148 1.49 5.69 -4.40
CA CYS A 148 1.55 6.93 -5.19
C CYS A 148 2.92 7.08 -5.86
N ASN A 149 2.99 7.93 -6.87
CA ASN A 149 4.24 8.33 -7.48
C ASN A 149 4.80 9.59 -6.81
N ASP A 150 3.95 10.59 -6.59
CA ASP A 150 4.31 11.84 -5.92
C ASP A 150 3.71 11.92 -4.51
N LEU A 151 4.57 11.83 -3.50
CA LEU A 151 4.18 11.99 -2.09
C LEU A 151 3.65 13.39 -1.78
N TYR A 152 4.11 14.40 -2.50
CA TYR A 152 3.81 15.79 -2.21
C TYR A 152 2.62 16.33 -2.98
N ALA A 153 1.95 15.48 -3.77
CA ALA A 153 0.70 15.84 -4.43
C ALA A 153 -0.25 16.55 -3.45
N PRO A 154 -0.85 17.69 -3.81
CA PRO A 154 -1.72 18.46 -2.90
C PRO A 154 -2.85 17.63 -2.31
N ALA A 155 -3.41 16.71 -3.08
CA ALA A 155 -4.49 15.82 -2.65
C ALA A 155 -4.09 14.95 -1.45
N LEU A 156 -2.83 14.55 -1.33
CA LEU A 156 -2.34 13.67 -0.28
C LEU A 156 -2.01 14.38 1.04
N ARG A 157 -2.05 15.72 1.05
CA ARG A 157 -1.71 16.51 2.24
C ARG A 157 -2.47 16.08 3.51
N PRO A 158 -3.79 15.83 3.49
CA PRO A 158 -4.52 15.41 4.68
C PRO A 158 -4.25 13.95 5.09
N LEU A 159 -3.82 13.08 4.18
CA LEU A 159 -3.55 11.67 4.47
C LEU A 159 -2.16 11.45 5.07
N ARG A 160 -1.14 12.23 4.66
CA ARG A 160 0.25 12.06 5.09
C ARG A 160 0.48 11.96 6.60
N PRO A 161 -0.15 12.80 7.46
CA PRO A 161 0.05 12.72 8.90
C PRO A 161 -0.57 11.48 9.55
N LEU A 162 -1.50 10.80 8.86
CA LEU A 162 -2.20 9.62 9.34
C LEU A 162 -1.58 8.31 8.84
N ALA A 163 -0.57 8.40 7.98
CA ALA A 163 0.03 7.26 7.29
C ALA A 163 1.51 7.08 7.65
N ARG A 164 1.93 5.82 7.79
CA ARG A 164 3.34 5.46 7.76
C ARG A 164 3.87 5.58 6.34
N VAL A 165 4.81 6.48 6.11
CA VAL A 165 5.37 6.73 4.77
C VAL A 165 6.59 5.84 4.52
N LEU A 166 6.54 5.06 3.44
CA LEU A 166 7.66 4.30 2.91
C LEU A 166 8.07 4.90 1.56
N ARG A 167 9.29 5.45 1.49
CA ARG A 167 9.80 6.05 0.27
C ARG A 167 10.64 5.06 -0.52
N TYR A 168 10.27 4.84 -1.76
CA TYR A 168 11.03 4.06 -2.73
C TYR A 168 11.94 4.97 -3.53
N THR A 169 13.22 4.62 -3.58
CA THR A 169 14.22 5.30 -4.40
C THR A 169 14.73 4.34 -5.46
N ARG A 170 15.22 4.88 -6.57
CA ARG A 170 15.84 4.07 -7.62
C ARG A 170 17.05 3.35 -7.05
N ALA A 171 17.20 2.08 -7.41
CA ALA A 171 18.39 1.32 -7.06
C ALA A 171 19.60 1.84 -7.82
N PRO A 172 20.81 1.81 -7.23
CA PRO A 172 22.04 2.14 -7.96
C PRO A 172 22.20 1.26 -9.21
N PRO A 173 22.67 1.81 -10.35
CA PRO A 173 22.86 1.05 -11.59
C PRO A 173 23.71 -0.22 -11.41
N SER A 174 24.72 -0.18 -10.56
CA SER A 174 25.57 -1.33 -10.25
C SER A 174 24.81 -2.50 -9.62
N LEU A 175 23.86 -2.20 -8.73
CA LEU A 175 23.03 -3.22 -8.09
C LEU A 175 22.05 -3.83 -9.09
N MET A 176 21.51 -3.01 -9.99
CA MET A 176 20.61 -3.44 -11.05
C MET A 176 21.35 -4.32 -12.07
N ALA A 177 22.53 -3.88 -12.54
CA ALA A 177 23.34 -4.66 -13.47
C ALA A 177 23.72 -6.03 -12.88
N ARG A 178 24.06 -6.09 -11.58
CA ARG A 178 24.31 -7.36 -10.90
C ARG A 178 23.08 -8.27 -10.91
N ARG A 179 21.91 -7.70 -10.62
CA ARG A 179 20.66 -8.48 -10.63
C ARG A 179 20.30 -8.97 -12.03
N LEU A 180 20.49 -8.15 -13.05
CA LEU A 180 20.30 -8.54 -14.44
C LEU A 180 21.27 -9.66 -14.84
N ALA A 181 22.53 -9.60 -14.42
CA ALA A 181 23.50 -10.68 -14.67
C ALA A 181 23.06 -12.01 -14.04
N GLU A 182 22.49 -11.98 -12.81
CA GLU A 182 21.92 -13.18 -12.19
C GLU A 182 20.74 -13.75 -12.99
N ILE A 183 19.87 -12.87 -13.52
CA ILE A 183 18.74 -13.27 -14.36
C ILE A 183 19.24 -13.87 -15.67
N CYS A 184 20.17 -13.19 -16.35
CA CYS A 184 20.76 -13.68 -17.60
C CYS A 184 21.40 -15.07 -17.40
N ALA A 185 22.10 -15.28 -16.30
CA ALA A 185 22.69 -16.59 -15.99
C ALA A 185 21.65 -17.68 -15.81
N ARG A 186 20.49 -17.37 -15.16
CA ARG A 186 19.38 -18.32 -14.99
C ARG A 186 18.69 -18.65 -16.31
N GLU A 187 18.53 -17.65 -17.17
CA GLU A 187 17.91 -17.77 -18.50
C GLU A 187 18.91 -18.24 -19.57
N GLN A 188 20.15 -18.58 -19.19
CA GLN A 188 21.22 -19.03 -20.10
C GLN A 188 21.58 -18.00 -21.19
N LEU A 189 21.36 -16.71 -20.93
CA LEU A 189 21.71 -15.62 -21.82
C LEU A 189 23.16 -15.18 -21.60
N ARG A 190 23.90 -15.00 -22.68
CA ARG A 190 25.27 -14.46 -22.64
C ARG A 190 25.22 -12.94 -22.78
N CYS A 191 25.52 -12.22 -21.72
CA CYS A 191 25.59 -10.77 -21.69
C CYS A 191 26.86 -10.33 -20.97
N ASP A 192 27.51 -9.28 -21.50
CA ASP A 192 28.61 -8.65 -20.80
C ASP A 192 28.12 -7.57 -19.82
N THR A 193 28.91 -7.29 -18.80
CA THR A 193 28.56 -6.31 -17.75
C THR A 193 28.35 -4.91 -18.32
N ARG A 194 29.09 -4.56 -19.39
CA ARG A 194 28.98 -3.24 -20.03
C ARG A 194 27.59 -3.05 -20.69
N SER A 195 27.12 -4.04 -21.40
CA SER A 195 25.79 -4.03 -22.02
C SER A 195 24.69 -3.96 -20.96
N LEU A 196 24.84 -4.67 -19.84
CA LEU A 196 23.87 -4.61 -18.74
C LEU A 196 23.85 -3.24 -18.06
N THR A 197 25.01 -2.61 -17.89
CA THR A 197 25.07 -1.25 -17.33
C THR A 197 24.41 -0.24 -18.28
N LEU A 198 24.69 -0.33 -19.57
CA LEU A 198 24.08 0.52 -20.58
C LEU A 198 22.55 0.37 -20.60
N LEU A 199 22.06 -0.87 -20.47
CA LEU A 199 20.62 -1.14 -20.38
C LEU A 199 20.02 -0.44 -19.17
N CYS A 200 20.66 -0.50 -18.00
CA CYS A 200 20.21 0.19 -16.79
C CYS A 200 20.15 1.71 -16.98
N ASP A 201 21.11 2.28 -17.68
CA ASP A 201 21.15 3.72 -17.94
C ASP A 201 20.05 4.14 -18.92
N VAL A 202 19.83 3.38 -19.99
CA VAL A 202 18.79 3.65 -21.00
C VAL A 202 17.38 3.54 -20.36
N THR A 203 17.16 2.51 -19.54
CA THR A 203 15.85 2.30 -18.88
C THR A 203 15.64 3.23 -17.69
N GLN A 204 16.65 4.02 -17.31
CA GLN A 204 16.59 4.92 -16.15
C GLN A 204 16.13 4.23 -14.85
N GLY A 205 16.40 2.94 -14.71
CA GLY A 205 16.03 2.18 -13.53
C GLY A 205 14.56 1.74 -13.47
N ASP A 206 13.84 1.76 -14.58
CA ASP A 206 12.52 1.10 -14.67
C ASP A 206 12.74 -0.44 -14.63
N LEU A 207 12.04 -1.10 -13.70
CA LEU A 207 12.16 -2.56 -13.50
C LEU A 207 11.10 -3.37 -14.27
N ARG A 208 10.30 -2.71 -15.11
CA ARG A 208 9.30 -3.38 -15.95
C ARG A 208 9.88 -4.08 -17.15
#